data_999f6059036e7cac352f7337f48a3b1b
#
_entry.id   999f6059036e7cac352f7337f48a3b1b
#
_cell.length_a   1.000
_cell.length_b   1.000
_cell.length_c   1.000
_cell.angle_alpha   90.00
_cell.angle_beta   90.00
_cell.angle_gamma   90.00
#
_symmetry.space_group_name_H-M   'P 1'
#
loop_
_entity.id
_entity.type
_entity.pdbx_description
1 polymer ?
#
loop_
_entity_poly.entity_id
_entity_poly.type
_entity_poly.pdbx_seq_one_letter_code
_entity_poly.pdbx_strand_id
1 'polypeptide(L)'
;MELLLIGIGTGDPGHLTRAAESALRSADLVLIPDKGEDKADLAALRDAICDKVAPHVPRGRFPVPPRRDDAGYLAGVTDWHDALAAAWTAAIPPDARRVALLVWGDPSLYDSTLRIAARLKPAPKVTVIPGITALQALTAAHAIPVVITTGRQLRDHGWPPGADRVAVMLDGGCAFETLEPAGVTIWWGAYVGMDRQMLDHGPLAEAGPRIVAARRAARERHGWVMDIYLLDRAAG
;
A
#
# COMPACT_ATOMS: atom_id res chain seq x y z
N MET A 1 7.88 -25.32 -3.61
CA MET A 1 7.54 -24.09 -4.32
C MET A 1 8.24 -22.91 -3.66
N GLU A 2 8.74 -21.95 -4.45
CA GLU A 2 9.22 -20.65 -3.99
C GLU A 2 8.15 -19.60 -4.27
N LEU A 3 7.84 -18.76 -3.27
CA LEU A 3 6.91 -17.65 -3.38
C LEU A 3 7.69 -16.34 -3.36
N LEU A 4 7.60 -15.58 -4.47
CA LEU A 4 8.26 -14.29 -4.65
C LEU A 4 7.26 -13.18 -4.30
N LEU A 5 7.47 -12.47 -3.19
CA LEU A 5 6.68 -11.29 -2.82
C LEU A 5 7.42 -10.05 -3.33
N ILE A 6 6.95 -9.51 -4.44
CA ILE A 6 7.64 -8.46 -5.19
C ILE A 6 6.99 -7.11 -4.92
N GLY A 7 7.71 -6.21 -4.25
CA GLY A 7 7.30 -4.83 -4.10
C GLY A 7 7.35 -4.09 -5.44
N ILE A 8 6.22 -3.54 -5.87
CA ILE A 8 6.08 -2.90 -7.19
C ILE A 8 6.04 -1.37 -7.14
N GLY A 9 6.32 -0.79 -5.99
CA GLY A 9 6.25 0.66 -5.86
C GLY A 9 4.83 1.18 -5.75
N THR A 10 4.63 2.45 -6.07
CA THR A 10 3.39 3.20 -5.83
C THR A 10 2.55 3.44 -7.09
N GLY A 11 2.90 2.82 -8.20
CA GLY A 11 2.21 2.94 -9.48
C GLY A 11 3.04 3.60 -10.57
N ASP A 12 4.07 4.37 -10.23
CA ASP A 12 5.05 4.85 -11.18
C ASP A 12 5.93 3.66 -11.65
N PRO A 13 6.01 3.38 -12.97
CA PRO A 13 6.91 2.35 -13.49
C PRO A 13 8.38 2.56 -13.14
N GLY A 14 8.81 3.80 -12.90
CA GLY A 14 10.15 4.15 -12.43
C GLY A 14 10.45 3.69 -11.00
N HIS A 15 9.42 3.37 -10.22
CA HIS A 15 9.56 2.82 -8.87
C HIS A 15 9.78 1.30 -8.84
N LEU A 16 9.72 0.64 -9.99
CA LEU A 16 10.03 -0.78 -10.07
C LEU A 16 11.56 -0.97 -10.01
N THR A 17 12.02 -1.69 -8.99
CA THR A 17 13.45 -1.94 -8.83
C THR A 17 13.95 -2.96 -9.86
N ARG A 18 15.23 -2.89 -10.25
CA ARG A 18 15.86 -3.92 -11.12
C ARG A 18 15.76 -5.32 -10.52
N ALA A 19 15.79 -5.42 -9.18
CA ALA A 19 15.59 -6.70 -8.47
C ALA A 19 14.17 -7.22 -8.67
N ALA A 20 13.15 -6.34 -8.61
CA ALA A 20 11.76 -6.68 -8.87
C ALA A 20 11.56 -7.15 -10.31
N GLU A 21 12.12 -6.44 -11.30
CA GLU A 21 12.07 -6.88 -12.70
C GLU A 21 12.72 -8.26 -12.91
N SER A 22 13.92 -8.48 -12.35
CA SER A 22 14.61 -9.76 -12.45
C SER A 22 13.83 -10.90 -11.82
N ALA A 23 13.28 -10.67 -10.63
CA ALA A 23 12.45 -11.66 -9.93
C ALA A 23 11.19 -12.00 -10.74
N LEU A 24 10.51 -10.98 -11.29
CA LEU A 24 9.31 -11.17 -12.08
C LEU A 24 9.58 -12.00 -13.35
N ARG A 25 10.67 -11.71 -14.07
CA ARG A 25 11.07 -12.48 -15.28
C ARG A 25 11.43 -13.92 -14.98
N SER A 26 11.79 -14.24 -13.74
CA SER A 26 12.18 -15.58 -13.31
C SER A 26 11.05 -16.43 -12.75
N ALA A 27 9.84 -15.88 -12.68
CA ALA A 27 8.67 -16.59 -12.17
C ALA A 27 8.07 -17.53 -13.25
N ASP A 28 7.45 -18.62 -12.80
CA ASP A 28 6.67 -19.52 -13.65
C ASP A 28 5.21 -19.06 -13.76
N LEU A 29 4.75 -18.28 -12.76
CA LEU A 29 3.39 -17.78 -12.65
C LEU A 29 3.36 -16.47 -11.88
N VAL A 30 2.54 -15.53 -12.32
CA VAL A 30 2.16 -14.33 -11.52
C VAL A 30 0.73 -14.47 -11.06
N LEU A 31 0.49 -14.35 -9.74
CA LEU A 31 -0.85 -14.30 -9.18
C LEU A 31 -1.33 -12.86 -9.06
N ILE A 32 -2.47 -12.57 -9.69
CA ILE A 32 -3.11 -11.26 -9.68
C ILE A 32 -4.43 -11.32 -8.91
N PRO A 33 -4.61 -10.49 -7.86
CA PRO A 33 -5.87 -10.44 -7.13
C PRO A 33 -6.98 -9.84 -7.99
N ASP A 34 -8.13 -10.50 -8.02
CA ASP A 34 -9.38 -9.98 -8.57
C ASP A 34 -10.23 -9.42 -7.40
N LYS A 35 -10.41 -8.11 -7.40
CA LYS A 35 -11.15 -7.38 -6.35
C LYS A 35 -12.49 -6.81 -6.82
N GLY A 36 -12.96 -7.24 -8.02
CA GLY A 36 -14.16 -6.70 -8.64
C GLY A 36 -13.95 -5.33 -9.31
N GLU A 37 -15.02 -4.77 -9.86
CA GLU A 37 -14.98 -3.58 -10.71
C GLU A 37 -14.46 -2.33 -9.98
N ASP A 38 -14.81 -2.14 -8.71
CA ASP A 38 -14.40 -0.96 -7.92
C ASP A 38 -12.88 -0.80 -7.74
N LYS A 39 -12.09 -1.84 -8.02
CA LYS A 39 -10.62 -1.87 -7.88
C LYS A 39 -9.92 -2.43 -9.10
N ALA A 40 -10.58 -2.41 -10.24
CA ALA A 40 -10.04 -2.87 -11.52
C ALA A 40 -8.72 -2.17 -11.91
N ASP A 41 -8.57 -0.89 -11.58
CA ASP A 41 -7.36 -0.10 -11.86
C ASP A 41 -6.09 -0.68 -11.25
N LEU A 42 -6.19 -1.23 -10.02
CA LEU A 42 -5.03 -1.84 -9.35
C LEU A 42 -4.65 -3.19 -9.96
N ALA A 43 -5.61 -3.91 -10.51
CA ALA A 43 -5.34 -5.13 -11.27
C ALA A 43 -4.74 -4.78 -12.63
N ALA A 44 -5.30 -3.80 -13.33
CA ALA A 44 -4.80 -3.31 -14.61
C ALA A 44 -3.35 -2.82 -14.55
N LEU A 45 -2.97 -2.12 -13.46
CA LEU A 45 -1.58 -1.73 -13.25
C LEU A 45 -0.64 -2.93 -13.14
N ARG A 46 -1.04 -3.98 -12.42
CA ARG A 46 -0.24 -5.21 -12.33
C ARG A 46 -0.09 -5.89 -13.68
N ASP A 47 -1.17 -5.92 -14.45
CA ASP A 47 -1.14 -6.43 -15.83
C ASP A 47 -0.18 -5.62 -16.69
N ALA A 48 -0.22 -4.29 -16.64
CA ALA A 48 0.68 -3.42 -17.39
C ALA A 48 2.17 -3.63 -17.00
N ILE A 49 2.47 -3.84 -15.72
CA ILE A 49 3.82 -4.20 -15.27
C ILE A 49 4.24 -5.54 -15.88
N CYS A 50 3.37 -6.55 -15.84
CA CYS A 50 3.67 -7.85 -16.43
C CYS A 50 3.88 -7.76 -17.93
N ASP A 51 3.04 -7.01 -18.67
CA ASP A 51 3.18 -6.81 -20.11
C ASP A 51 4.53 -6.18 -20.48
N LYS A 52 4.95 -5.19 -19.70
CA LYS A 52 6.20 -4.48 -19.95
C LYS A 52 7.45 -5.27 -19.57
N VAL A 53 7.41 -5.98 -18.42
CA VAL A 53 8.59 -6.56 -17.78
C VAL A 53 8.76 -8.04 -18.11
N ALA A 54 7.66 -8.79 -18.08
CA ALA A 54 7.69 -10.26 -18.20
C ALA A 54 6.47 -10.77 -18.99
N PRO A 55 6.30 -10.38 -20.27
CA PRO A 55 5.14 -10.75 -21.08
C PRO A 55 5.02 -12.26 -21.31
N HIS A 56 6.11 -12.99 -21.15
CA HIS A 56 6.16 -14.45 -21.31
C HIS A 56 5.70 -15.24 -20.08
N VAL A 57 5.56 -14.55 -18.90
CA VAL A 57 5.13 -15.24 -17.67
C VAL A 57 3.61 -15.29 -17.62
N PRO A 58 3.02 -16.51 -17.50
CA PRO A 58 1.58 -16.67 -17.39
C PRO A 58 1.03 -16.01 -16.12
N ARG A 59 -0.25 -15.59 -16.20
CA ARG A 59 -0.96 -14.92 -15.10
C ARG A 59 -2.13 -15.79 -14.65
N GLY A 60 -2.16 -16.07 -13.36
CA GLY A 60 -3.31 -16.64 -12.67
C GLY A 60 -4.08 -15.56 -11.92
N ARG A 61 -5.41 -15.65 -11.86
CA ARG A 61 -6.25 -14.75 -11.05
C ARG A 61 -6.85 -15.51 -9.90
N PHE A 62 -6.99 -14.82 -8.76
CA PHE A 62 -7.66 -15.36 -7.60
C PHE A 62 -8.67 -14.35 -7.05
N PRO A 63 -9.86 -14.80 -6.62
CA PRO A 63 -10.84 -13.92 -6.00
C PRO A 63 -10.35 -13.44 -4.64
N VAL A 64 -10.58 -12.17 -4.33
CA VAL A 64 -10.33 -11.63 -2.99
C VAL A 64 -11.63 -11.72 -2.20
N PRO A 65 -11.71 -12.57 -1.17
CA PRO A 65 -12.92 -12.71 -0.39
C PRO A 65 -13.23 -11.41 0.37
N PRO A 66 -14.52 -11.09 0.58
CA PRO A 66 -14.92 -9.96 1.39
C PRO A 66 -14.46 -10.16 2.83
N ARG A 67 -13.96 -9.09 3.44
CA ARG A 67 -13.64 -9.12 4.87
C ARG A 67 -14.92 -8.95 5.67
N ARG A 68 -15.14 -9.83 6.66
CA ARG A 68 -16.25 -9.77 7.60
C ARG A 68 -15.73 -9.37 8.97
N ASP A 69 -16.43 -8.47 9.64
CA ASP A 69 -16.06 -8.00 10.99
C ASP A 69 -17.08 -8.47 12.07
N ASP A 70 -17.96 -9.42 11.72
CA ASP A 70 -19.09 -9.90 12.55
C ASP A 70 -18.61 -10.53 13.88
N ALA A 71 -17.44 -11.16 13.88
CA ALA A 71 -16.82 -11.78 15.06
C ALA A 71 -15.78 -10.89 15.78
N GLY A 72 -15.72 -9.60 15.42
CA GLY A 72 -14.72 -8.65 15.90
C GLY A 72 -13.52 -8.52 14.95
N TYR A 73 -12.84 -7.38 15.05
CA TYR A 73 -11.80 -6.95 14.10
C TYR A 73 -10.66 -7.98 13.93
N LEU A 74 -10.10 -8.51 15.03
CA LEU A 74 -8.94 -9.42 14.97
C LEU A 74 -9.32 -10.80 14.42
N ALA A 75 -10.50 -11.33 14.79
CA ALA A 75 -11.00 -12.59 14.27
C ALA A 75 -11.28 -12.47 12.77
N GLY A 76 -11.98 -11.42 12.34
CA GLY A 76 -12.25 -11.16 10.93
C GLY A 76 -10.99 -11.00 10.06
N VAL A 77 -9.90 -10.45 10.62
CA VAL A 77 -8.60 -10.39 9.94
C VAL A 77 -7.99 -11.78 9.77
N THR A 78 -8.06 -12.63 10.80
CA THR A 78 -7.50 -13.98 10.77
C THR A 78 -8.22 -14.85 9.73
N ASP A 79 -9.55 -14.88 9.79
CA ASP A 79 -10.39 -15.62 8.85
C ASP A 79 -10.19 -15.16 7.40
N TRP A 80 -10.05 -13.85 7.21
CA TRP A 80 -9.78 -13.28 5.88
C TRP A 80 -8.40 -13.69 5.34
N HIS A 81 -7.35 -13.76 6.18
CA HIS A 81 -6.04 -14.25 5.77
C HIS A 81 -6.09 -15.74 5.40
N ASP A 82 -6.85 -16.56 6.14
CA ASP A 82 -6.99 -17.98 5.84
C ASP A 82 -7.76 -18.21 4.53
N ALA A 83 -8.81 -17.43 4.29
CA ALA A 83 -9.55 -17.47 3.03
C ALA A 83 -8.69 -17.04 1.82
N LEU A 84 -7.84 -16.03 1.99
CA LEU A 84 -6.87 -15.62 0.95
C LEU A 84 -5.83 -16.70 0.69
N ALA A 85 -5.28 -17.33 1.73
CA ALA A 85 -4.32 -18.42 1.56
C ALA A 85 -4.94 -19.60 0.79
N ALA A 86 -6.20 -19.94 1.07
CA ALA A 86 -6.96 -20.93 0.32
C ALA A 86 -7.16 -20.53 -1.15
N ALA A 87 -7.51 -19.25 -1.41
CA ALA A 87 -7.66 -18.75 -2.78
C ALA A 87 -6.35 -18.78 -3.56
N TRP A 88 -5.20 -18.44 -2.93
CA TRP A 88 -3.89 -18.59 -3.58
C TRP A 88 -3.58 -20.04 -3.89
N THR A 89 -3.79 -20.94 -2.93
CA THR A 89 -3.56 -22.38 -3.13
C THR A 89 -4.37 -22.93 -4.29
N ALA A 90 -5.63 -22.55 -4.41
CA ALA A 90 -6.50 -22.97 -5.51
C ALA A 90 -6.09 -22.42 -6.88
N ALA A 91 -5.45 -21.25 -6.92
CA ALA A 91 -5.01 -20.59 -8.15
C ALA A 91 -3.59 -21.01 -8.59
N ILE A 92 -2.83 -21.72 -7.76
CA ILE A 92 -1.47 -22.16 -8.06
C ILE A 92 -1.52 -23.57 -8.67
N PRO A 93 -1.06 -23.76 -9.93
CA PRO A 93 -0.92 -25.09 -10.52
C PRO A 93 0.07 -25.97 -9.74
N PRO A 94 -0.17 -27.29 -9.64
CA PRO A 94 0.68 -28.20 -8.86
C PRO A 94 2.15 -28.27 -9.32
N ASP A 95 2.42 -27.96 -10.57
CA ASP A 95 3.73 -27.97 -11.20
C ASP A 95 4.47 -26.64 -11.12
N ALA A 96 3.82 -25.56 -10.67
CA ALA A 96 4.45 -24.25 -10.50
C ALA A 96 5.51 -24.30 -9.39
N ARG A 97 6.74 -23.90 -9.74
CA ARG A 97 7.90 -23.92 -8.82
C ARG A 97 8.18 -22.53 -8.22
N ARG A 98 8.03 -21.47 -9.03
CA ARG A 98 8.29 -20.07 -8.64
C ARG A 98 7.07 -19.22 -8.95
N VAL A 99 6.35 -18.83 -7.91
CA VAL A 99 5.11 -18.06 -8.03
C VAL A 99 5.34 -16.65 -7.51
N ALA A 100 5.02 -15.62 -8.30
CA ALA A 100 5.16 -14.23 -7.94
C ALA A 100 3.81 -13.62 -7.53
N LEU A 101 3.83 -12.80 -6.48
CA LEU A 101 2.77 -11.85 -6.14
C LEU A 101 3.34 -10.44 -6.20
N LEU A 102 2.64 -9.56 -6.92
CA LEU A 102 2.96 -8.14 -7.04
C LEU A 102 2.30 -7.37 -5.89
N VAL A 103 3.13 -6.95 -4.93
CA VAL A 103 2.71 -6.29 -3.70
C VAL A 103 2.86 -4.77 -3.85
N TRP A 104 1.82 -4.03 -3.51
CA TRP A 104 1.84 -2.57 -3.56
C TRP A 104 2.84 -2.00 -2.57
N GLY A 105 3.65 -1.04 -2.99
CA GLY A 105 4.75 -0.50 -2.20
C GLY A 105 5.79 -1.55 -1.89
N ASP A 106 5.88 -1.97 -0.65
CA ASP A 106 6.82 -2.95 -0.11
C ASP A 106 6.11 -4.04 0.71
N PRO A 107 6.44 -5.33 0.52
CA PRO A 107 5.81 -6.43 1.27
C PRO A 107 5.99 -6.39 2.79
N SER A 108 6.99 -5.66 3.27
CA SER A 108 7.33 -5.59 4.70
C SER A 108 6.68 -4.40 5.41
N LEU A 109 6.10 -3.44 4.67
CA LEU A 109 5.53 -2.22 5.24
C LEU A 109 4.00 -2.20 5.14
N TYR A 110 3.31 -2.41 6.27
CA TYR A 110 1.85 -2.35 6.40
C TYR A 110 1.08 -3.22 5.39
N ASP A 111 1.66 -4.35 5.02
CA ASP A 111 1.06 -5.34 4.13
C ASP A 111 0.72 -6.65 4.85
N SER A 112 -0.21 -7.43 4.31
CA SER A 112 -0.65 -8.71 4.88
C SER A 112 -0.03 -9.93 4.19
N THR A 113 0.63 -9.74 3.06
CA THR A 113 1.04 -10.82 2.15
C THR A 113 1.97 -11.83 2.83
N LEU A 114 2.92 -11.35 3.67
CA LEU A 114 3.78 -12.24 4.48
C LEU A 114 2.99 -13.11 5.47
N ARG A 115 1.98 -12.54 6.12
CA ARG A 115 1.12 -13.26 7.07
C ARG A 115 0.22 -14.28 6.37
N ILE A 116 -0.21 -13.98 5.14
CA ILE A 116 -0.98 -14.91 4.31
C ILE A 116 -0.06 -16.03 3.79
N ALA A 117 1.14 -15.70 3.31
CA ALA A 117 2.12 -16.67 2.84
C ALA A 117 2.47 -17.73 3.91
N ALA A 118 2.56 -17.31 5.18
CA ALA A 118 2.83 -18.22 6.32
C ALA A 118 1.70 -19.24 6.58
N ARG A 119 0.52 -19.07 5.99
CA ARG A 119 -0.63 -19.99 6.12
C ARG A 119 -0.66 -21.07 5.05
N LEU A 120 0.10 -20.91 3.97
CA LEU A 120 0.15 -21.88 2.88
C LEU A 120 0.69 -23.23 3.35
N LYS A 121 0.10 -24.31 2.84
CA LYS A 121 0.55 -25.69 3.13
C LYS A 121 0.64 -26.48 1.82
N PRO A 122 1.79 -27.15 1.55
CA PRO A 122 3.04 -27.07 2.32
C PRO A 122 3.62 -25.64 2.33
N ALA A 123 4.34 -25.29 3.40
CA ALA A 123 4.93 -23.96 3.55
C ALA A 123 5.92 -23.67 2.40
N PRO A 124 5.75 -22.58 1.64
CA PRO A 124 6.66 -22.21 0.56
C PRO A 124 7.97 -21.65 1.14
N LYS A 125 9.04 -21.71 0.33
CA LYS A 125 10.17 -20.82 0.54
C LYS A 125 9.75 -19.41 0.13
N VAL A 126 9.69 -18.46 1.06
CA VAL A 126 9.33 -17.07 0.77
C VAL A 126 10.58 -16.25 0.50
N THR A 127 10.58 -15.55 -0.66
CA THR A 127 11.60 -14.56 -1.01
C THR A 127 10.92 -13.21 -1.17
N VAL A 128 11.35 -12.22 -0.38
CA VAL A 128 10.83 -10.85 -0.42
C VAL A 128 11.76 -9.98 -1.26
N ILE A 129 11.19 -9.29 -2.22
CA ILE A 129 11.89 -8.30 -3.04
C ILE A 129 11.35 -6.93 -2.64
N PRO A 130 12.20 -6.04 -2.08
CA PRO A 130 11.75 -4.76 -1.58
C PRO A 130 11.29 -3.82 -2.70
N GLY A 131 10.36 -2.93 -2.34
CA GLY A 131 9.82 -1.91 -3.25
C GLY A 131 9.82 -0.51 -2.62
N ILE A 132 9.63 0.51 -3.45
CA ILE A 132 9.48 1.90 -3.00
C ILE A 132 8.07 2.11 -2.48
N THR A 133 7.93 2.55 -1.23
CA THR A 133 6.63 2.80 -0.62
C THR A 133 6.11 4.21 -0.90
N ALA A 134 4.82 4.45 -0.67
CA ALA A 134 4.24 5.79 -0.76
C ALA A 134 4.93 6.79 0.18
N LEU A 135 5.48 6.32 1.30
CA LEU A 135 6.27 7.15 2.22
C LEU A 135 7.52 7.70 1.52
N GLN A 136 8.35 6.83 0.92
CA GLN A 136 9.55 7.27 0.21
C GLN A 136 9.20 8.15 -0.99
N ALA A 137 8.15 7.83 -1.74
CA ALA A 137 7.72 8.63 -2.88
C ALA A 137 7.30 10.04 -2.44
N LEU A 138 6.53 10.17 -1.36
CA LEU A 138 6.10 11.47 -0.85
C LEU A 138 7.26 12.27 -0.25
N THR A 139 8.11 11.64 0.57
CA THR A 139 9.27 12.32 1.17
C THR A 139 10.26 12.78 0.13
N ALA A 140 10.48 12.00 -0.93
CA ALA A 140 11.32 12.38 -2.06
C ALA A 140 10.72 13.56 -2.86
N ALA A 141 9.41 13.56 -3.10
CA ALA A 141 8.73 14.65 -3.79
C ALA A 141 8.86 16.01 -3.08
N HIS A 142 9.01 15.98 -1.76
CA HIS A 142 9.16 17.19 -0.93
C HIS A 142 10.57 17.40 -0.36
N ALA A 143 11.52 16.48 -0.60
CA ALA A 143 12.88 16.51 -0.06
C ALA A 143 12.91 16.62 1.49
N ILE A 144 12.06 15.88 2.20
CA ILE A 144 11.85 15.99 3.64
C ILE A 144 12.24 14.69 4.37
N PRO A 145 13.16 14.70 5.35
CA PRO A 145 13.36 13.59 6.28
C PRO A 145 12.26 13.56 7.34
N VAL A 146 11.81 12.38 7.78
CA VAL A 146 10.65 12.22 8.66
C VAL A 146 10.81 11.11 9.71
N VAL A 147 10.06 11.25 10.83
CA VAL A 147 9.71 10.16 11.76
C VAL A 147 8.33 9.61 11.37
N ILE A 148 8.12 8.31 11.43
CA ILE A 148 6.87 7.67 11.00
C ILE A 148 5.94 7.46 12.19
N THR A 149 4.66 7.80 12.03
CA THR A 149 3.58 7.50 12.98
C THR A 149 2.30 7.07 12.24
N THR A 150 1.22 6.79 12.96
CA THR A 150 -0.09 6.47 12.38
C THR A 150 -1.13 7.51 12.78
N GLY A 151 -2.20 7.66 12.00
CA GLY A 151 -3.29 8.58 12.33
C GLY A 151 -3.90 8.29 13.71
N ARG A 152 -4.04 7.01 14.09
CA ARG A 152 -4.50 6.64 15.42
C ARG A 152 -3.56 7.12 16.52
N GLN A 153 -2.24 6.87 16.39
CA GLN A 153 -1.26 7.31 17.37
C GLN A 153 -1.23 8.84 17.50
N LEU A 154 -1.31 9.53 16.37
CA LEU A 154 -1.36 10.99 16.35
C LEU A 154 -2.60 11.53 17.08
N ARG A 155 -3.76 10.91 16.87
CA ARG A 155 -5.03 11.30 17.51
C ARG A 155 -5.03 11.00 19.01
N ASP A 156 -4.57 9.78 19.39
CA ASP A 156 -4.68 9.28 20.76
C ASP A 156 -3.59 9.84 21.68
N HIS A 157 -2.40 10.15 21.12
CA HIS A 157 -1.20 10.54 21.90
C HIS A 157 -0.57 11.87 21.45
N GLY A 158 -1.11 12.50 20.41
CA GLY A 158 -0.57 13.73 19.86
C GLY A 158 0.74 13.56 19.12
N TRP A 159 1.50 14.62 19.05
CA TRP A 159 2.76 14.69 18.32
C TRP A 159 3.85 13.78 18.94
N PRO A 160 4.56 12.95 18.15
CA PRO A 160 5.62 12.09 18.66
C PRO A 160 6.73 12.88 19.38
N PRO A 161 7.16 12.47 20.58
CA PRO A 161 8.19 13.19 21.32
C PRO A 161 9.51 13.29 20.54
N GLY A 162 10.13 14.47 20.56
CA GLY A 162 11.42 14.73 19.93
C GLY A 162 11.42 14.77 18.40
N ALA A 163 10.26 14.72 17.77
CA ALA A 163 10.15 14.83 16.32
C ALA A 163 9.61 16.22 15.92
N ASP A 164 10.29 16.89 15.01
CA ASP A 164 9.80 18.13 14.39
C ASP A 164 8.98 17.81 13.13
N ARG A 165 9.31 16.71 12.45
CA ARG A 165 8.65 16.24 11.24
C ARG A 165 8.14 14.81 11.37
N VAL A 166 6.88 14.59 11.01
CA VAL A 166 6.22 13.29 11.09
C VAL A 166 5.55 12.92 9.78
N ALA A 167 5.77 11.68 9.34
CA ALA A 167 4.94 11.07 8.31
C ALA A 167 3.82 10.28 8.97
N VAL A 168 2.59 10.54 8.57
CA VAL A 168 1.42 9.90 9.13
C VAL A 168 0.80 8.97 8.10
N MET A 169 0.72 7.70 8.46
CA MET A 169 0.17 6.62 7.63
C MET A 169 -1.10 6.06 8.28
N LEU A 170 -1.88 5.32 7.48
CA LEU A 170 -3.08 4.61 7.95
C LEU A 170 -4.06 5.53 8.69
N ASP A 171 -4.30 6.71 8.14
CA ASP A 171 -5.24 7.67 8.71
C ASP A 171 -6.56 7.68 7.94
N GLY A 172 -7.52 6.89 8.42
CA GLY A 172 -8.88 6.88 7.87
C GLY A 172 -9.71 8.13 8.20
N GLY A 173 -9.28 8.94 9.18
CA GLY A 173 -10.10 9.97 9.82
C GLY A 173 -9.52 11.37 9.85
N CYS A 174 -8.47 11.70 9.07
CA CYS A 174 -7.84 13.02 9.06
C CYS A 174 -7.39 13.47 10.46
N ALA A 175 -6.57 12.66 11.14
CA ALA A 175 -6.13 12.93 12.51
C ALA A 175 -5.42 14.30 12.68
N PHE A 176 -4.92 14.88 11.59
CA PHE A 176 -4.38 16.25 11.62
C PHE A 176 -5.41 17.32 12.05
N GLU A 177 -6.73 17.05 11.92
CA GLU A 177 -7.77 17.97 12.41
C GLU A 177 -7.84 18.03 13.94
N THR A 178 -7.20 17.09 14.66
CA THR A 178 -7.12 17.12 16.13
C THR A 178 -5.96 17.95 16.66
N LEU A 179 -5.09 18.44 15.78
CA LEU A 179 -3.92 19.22 16.16
C LEU A 179 -4.25 20.70 16.25
N GLU A 180 -3.55 21.42 17.13
CA GLU A 180 -3.48 22.88 17.07
C GLU A 180 -2.78 23.27 15.74
N PRO A 181 -3.46 23.99 14.83
CA PRO A 181 -2.91 24.24 13.50
C PRO A 181 -1.83 25.31 13.45
N ALA A 182 -1.67 26.13 14.49
CA ALA A 182 -0.70 27.22 14.51
C ALA A 182 0.73 26.68 14.41
N GLY A 183 1.51 27.22 13.46
CA GLY A 183 2.90 26.81 13.23
C GLY A 183 3.10 25.42 12.62
N VAL A 184 2.01 24.75 12.24
CA VAL A 184 2.09 23.42 11.57
C VAL A 184 1.90 23.58 10.08
N THR A 185 2.79 22.94 9.31
CA THR A 185 2.67 22.78 7.85
C THR A 185 2.34 21.33 7.52
N ILE A 186 1.46 21.10 6.55
CA ILE A 186 1.10 19.80 6.05
C ILE A 186 1.47 19.64 4.57
N TRP A 187 1.97 18.46 4.17
CA TRP A 187 2.08 17.98 2.80
C TRP A 187 1.30 16.69 2.69
N TRP A 188 0.27 16.69 1.90
CA TRP A 188 -0.60 15.54 1.70
C TRP A 188 -0.47 15.00 0.29
N GLY A 189 -0.53 13.67 0.16
CA GLY A 189 -0.55 13.01 -1.13
C GLY A 189 -1.51 11.83 -1.13
N ALA A 190 -2.41 11.79 -2.11
CA ALA A 190 -3.23 10.63 -2.41
C ALA A 190 -2.85 10.04 -3.76
N TYR A 191 -2.89 8.71 -3.84
CA TYR A 191 -2.53 7.95 -5.04
C TYR A 191 -1.13 8.32 -5.58
N VAL A 192 -0.18 8.59 -4.69
CA VAL A 192 1.16 9.06 -5.03
C VAL A 192 1.86 8.08 -5.97
N GLY A 193 2.38 8.59 -7.10
CA GLY A 193 3.00 7.79 -8.16
C GLY A 193 2.03 7.20 -9.19
N MET A 194 0.72 7.48 -9.10
CA MET A 194 -0.28 7.07 -10.08
C MET A 194 -0.69 8.24 -10.97
N ASP A 195 -1.26 7.98 -12.16
CA ASP A 195 -1.76 9.02 -13.07
C ASP A 195 -2.79 9.95 -12.43
N ARG A 196 -3.54 9.45 -11.43
CA ARG A 196 -4.51 10.21 -10.66
C ARG A 196 -3.95 10.81 -9.37
N GLN A 197 -2.64 10.96 -9.27
CA GLN A 197 -1.99 11.56 -8.10
C GLN A 197 -2.63 12.91 -7.75
N MET A 198 -2.88 13.10 -6.47
CA MET A 198 -3.35 14.37 -5.90
C MET A 198 -2.35 14.80 -4.83
N LEU A 199 -1.91 16.06 -4.89
CA LEU A 199 -1.01 16.67 -3.90
C LEU A 199 -1.60 17.99 -3.44
N ASP A 200 -1.51 18.28 -2.14
CA ASP A 200 -1.77 19.61 -1.55
C ASP A 200 -0.81 19.83 -0.39
N HIS A 201 -0.48 21.09 -0.12
CA HIS A 201 0.40 21.46 0.97
C HIS A 201 0.16 22.90 1.43
N GLY A 202 0.69 23.24 2.60
CA GLY A 202 0.66 24.59 3.15
C GLY A 202 0.46 24.61 4.66
N PRO A 203 0.29 25.81 5.25
CA PRO A 203 -0.10 25.91 6.64
C PRO A 203 -1.34 25.07 6.94
N LEU A 204 -1.32 24.30 8.03
CA LEU A 204 -2.39 23.35 8.36
C LEU A 204 -3.76 24.03 8.46
N ALA A 205 -3.80 25.26 8.98
CA ALA A 205 -5.02 26.05 9.08
C ALA A 205 -5.70 26.30 7.70
N GLU A 206 -4.90 26.41 6.64
CA GLU A 206 -5.38 26.72 5.29
C GLU A 206 -5.53 25.44 4.43
N ALA A 207 -4.51 24.58 4.45
CA ALA A 207 -4.47 23.36 3.64
C ALA A 207 -5.38 22.26 4.21
N GLY A 208 -5.52 22.14 5.53
CA GLY A 208 -6.33 21.12 6.17
C GLY A 208 -7.76 21.03 5.63
N PRO A 209 -8.54 22.11 5.62
CA PRO A 209 -9.90 22.09 5.07
C PRO A 209 -9.96 21.69 3.57
N ARG A 210 -8.98 22.13 2.75
CA ARG A 210 -8.91 21.77 1.33
C ARG A 210 -8.63 20.28 1.16
N ILE A 211 -7.69 19.74 1.96
CA ILE A 211 -7.34 18.31 1.95
C ILE A 211 -8.54 17.45 2.34
N VAL A 212 -9.26 17.83 3.39
CA VAL A 212 -10.50 17.12 3.81
C VAL A 212 -11.52 17.10 2.68
N ALA A 213 -11.74 18.24 2.01
CA ALA A 213 -12.66 18.33 0.88
C ALA A 213 -12.21 17.47 -0.31
N ALA A 214 -10.93 17.55 -0.68
CA ALA A 214 -10.33 16.76 -1.76
C ALA A 214 -10.42 15.26 -1.47
N ARG A 215 -10.12 14.86 -0.24
CA ARG A 215 -10.20 13.48 0.22
C ARG A 215 -11.62 12.92 0.17
N ARG A 216 -12.60 13.74 0.56
CA ARG A 216 -14.03 13.38 0.47
C ARG A 216 -14.44 13.14 -0.98
N ALA A 217 -14.13 14.08 -1.88
CA ALA A 217 -14.43 13.97 -3.31
C ALA A 217 -13.76 12.75 -3.95
N ALA A 218 -12.51 12.46 -3.58
CA ALA A 218 -11.80 11.28 -4.03
C ALA A 218 -12.48 9.99 -3.55
N ARG A 219 -12.95 9.96 -2.30
CA ARG A 219 -13.66 8.80 -1.73
C ARG A 219 -15.01 8.55 -2.41
N GLU A 220 -15.76 9.59 -2.71
CA GLU A 220 -17.02 9.50 -3.44
C GLU A 220 -16.82 8.94 -4.86
N ARG A 221 -15.73 9.35 -5.53
CA ARG A 221 -15.43 8.95 -6.91
C ARG A 221 -14.78 7.55 -7.02
N HIS A 222 -13.92 7.19 -6.07
CA HIS A 222 -13.03 6.02 -6.16
C HIS A 222 -13.21 5.00 -5.03
N GLY A 223 -14.15 5.21 -4.11
CA GLY A 223 -14.43 4.35 -2.97
C GLY A 223 -13.35 4.48 -1.89
N TRP A 224 -12.19 3.87 -2.08
CA TRP A 224 -11.10 3.90 -1.11
C TRP A 224 -9.99 4.87 -1.51
N VAL A 225 -9.48 5.65 -0.55
CA VAL A 225 -8.39 6.61 -0.79
C VAL A 225 -7.10 6.06 -0.19
N MET A 226 -6.08 5.89 -1.03
CA MET A 226 -4.70 5.62 -0.60
C MET A 226 -4.01 6.95 -0.39
N ASP A 227 -3.90 7.40 0.84
CA ASP A 227 -3.25 8.66 1.15
C ASP A 227 -2.29 8.57 2.34
N ILE A 228 -1.38 9.52 2.36
CA ILE A 228 -0.35 9.73 3.37
C ILE A 228 -0.08 11.22 3.47
N TYR A 229 0.37 11.68 4.62
CA TYR A 229 0.79 13.07 4.76
C TYR A 229 2.00 13.23 5.68
N LEU A 230 2.72 14.31 5.45
CA LEU A 230 3.80 14.78 6.30
C LEU A 230 3.28 15.98 7.08
N LEU A 231 3.71 16.10 8.32
CA LEU A 231 3.52 17.28 9.16
C LEU A 231 4.88 17.79 9.61
N ASP A 232 5.04 19.10 9.60
CA ASP A 232 6.20 19.81 10.16
C ASP A 232 5.69 20.90 11.10
N ARG A 233 6.22 20.94 12.29
CA ARG A 233 6.01 22.08 13.21
C ARG A 233 7.27 22.92 13.23
N ALA A 234 7.13 24.23 13.07
CA ALA A 234 8.23 25.13 13.26
C ALA A 234 8.86 24.90 14.64
N ALA A 235 10.18 24.76 14.69
CA ALA A 235 10.89 24.75 15.95
C ALA A 235 10.57 26.06 16.67
N GLY A 236 9.89 25.98 17.83
CA GLY A 236 9.58 27.10 18.66
C GLY A 236 10.81 27.73 19.28
#